data_ad8694f5900e942cfb735aadabb81dd6
#
_entry.id   ad8694f5900e942cfb735aadabb81dd6
#
_cell.length_a   1.000
_cell.length_b   1.000
_cell.length_c   1.000
_cell.angle_alpha   90.00
_cell.angle_beta   90.00
_cell.angle_gamma   90.00
#
_symmetry.space_group_name_H-M   'P 1'
#
loop_
_entity.id
_entity.type
_entity.pdbx_description
1 polymer ?
#
loop_
_entity_poly.entity_id
_entity_poly.type
_entity_poly.pdbx_seq_one_letter_code
_entity_poly.pdbx_strand_id
1 'polypeptide(L)'
;MDRPEVGDRLLTGRFLVLCGGSLAYFLALGTTWPVVPSFVEHDLGGGGVAVGLSVGAFGFSAAILRPLIGPLGDRRGRRFLLVAGSVVVSMSMLLLVPAASVPAVIAARLVLGVGEAAYFIGVTSAVQDLAPPHRRGEATSYFTVTLYTGLAIGPGLGEWLYEAGSYDRAFTVAALLGLVPLLFAYAAPGRPADSVDAPLFRWRLHPAAIRPGLVLFIGLLGYSGFLAFIALHAESVGLASSGSVFAIFAAIVVVVRLLGARIPDRLGSLATTRLSLAFSAAGLAVFGLWTTATGVYVGAVVMALGQCFLFPALFVLTVDRAPESERSHAIGSFSVAFDLAVGLGGFLVGAVVALTDRPGGFLFCSLVAVGSLFATGPLLGRIGSTARSEAT
;
A
#
# COMPACT_ATOMS: atom_id res chain seq x y z
N MET A 1 32.54 -25.49 9.98
CA MET A 1 31.65 -24.48 10.57
C MET A 1 32.24 -23.14 10.20
N ASP A 2 32.00 -22.70 8.94
CA ASP A 2 32.57 -21.45 8.41
C ASP A 2 31.92 -20.27 9.13
N ARG A 3 32.75 -19.40 9.70
CA ARG A 3 32.27 -18.11 10.21
C ARG A 3 31.80 -17.31 9.01
N PRO A 4 30.54 -16.80 8.99
CA PRO A 4 30.08 -15.97 7.89
C PRO A 4 31.04 -14.78 7.77
N GLU A 5 31.55 -14.55 6.56
CA GLU A 5 32.34 -13.35 6.26
C GLU A 5 31.54 -12.10 6.67
N VAL A 6 32.23 -11.05 7.12
CA VAL A 6 31.59 -9.82 7.64
C VAL A 6 30.64 -9.20 6.62
N GLY A 7 30.77 -9.51 5.31
CA GLY A 7 29.88 -9.11 4.21
C GLY A 7 28.57 -9.90 4.07
N ASP A 8 28.39 -11.00 4.79
CA ASP A 8 27.25 -11.93 4.61
C ASP A 8 26.11 -11.72 5.63
N ARG A 9 26.28 -10.75 6.55
CA ARG A 9 25.28 -10.48 7.59
C ARG A 9 24.23 -9.48 7.11
N LEU A 10 22.98 -9.94 6.99
CA LEU A 10 21.84 -9.09 6.68
C LEU A 10 21.45 -8.19 7.88
N LEU A 11 21.35 -8.76 9.08
CA LEU A 11 20.92 -8.05 10.28
C LEU A 11 22.06 -7.20 10.84
N THR A 12 22.47 -6.19 10.09
CA THR A 12 23.43 -5.17 10.54
C THR A 12 22.72 -4.08 11.33
N GLY A 13 23.48 -3.35 12.17
CA GLY A 13 22.91 -2.20 12.90
C GLY A 13 22.24 -1.18 11.99
N ARG A 14 22.79 -0.92 10.78
CA ARG A 14 22.19 -0.02 9.77
C ARG A 14 20.86 -0.55 9.25
N PHE A 15 20.78 -1.84 8.96
CA PHE A 15 19.53 -2.47 8.48
C PHE A 15 18.43 -2.41 9.56
N LEU A 16 18.75 -2.75 10.81
CA LEU A 16 17.80 -2.72 11.92
C LEU A 16 17.30 -1.30 12.23
N VAL A 17 18.20 -0.33 12.18
CA VAL A 17 17.87 1.10 12.34
C VAL A 17 16.94 1.59 11.22
N LEU A 18 17.18 1.18 9.98
CA LEU A 18 16.31 1.50 8.84
C LEU A 18 14.92 0.88 9.01
N CYS A 19 14.84 -0.37 9.44
CA CYS A 19 13.58 -1.04 9.78
C CYS A 19 12.83 -0.34 10.91
N GLY A 20 13.53 0.08 11.97
CA GLY A 20 12.94 0.84 13.10
C GLY A 20 12.35 2.18 12.66
N GLY A 21 13.07 2.93 11.82
CA GLY A 21 12.54 4.17 11.22
C GLY A 21 11.31 3.90 10.36
N SER A 22 11.32 2.81 9.58
CA SER A 22 10.19 2.43 8.75
C SER A 22 8.96 2.04 9.57
N LEU A 23 9.15 1.36 10.72
CA LEU A 23 8.05 1.06 11.65
C LEU A 23 7.35 2.35 12.10
N ALA A 24 8.09 3.35 12.54
CA ALA A 24 7.53 4.63 12.95
C ALA A 24 6.80 5.35 11.81
N TYR A 25 7.34 5.29 10.59
CA TYR A 25 6.72 5.85 9.40
C TYR A 25 5.36 5.20 9.08
N PHE A 26 5.30 3.87 9.05
CA PHE A 26 4.05 3.16 8.76
C PHE A 26 3.07 3.21 9.92
N LEU A 27 3.54 3.35 11.15
CA LEU A 27 2.71 3.67 12.32
C LEU A 27 2.05 5.04 12.14
N ALA A 28 2.81 6.06 11.70
CA ALA A 28 2.28 7.39 11.39
C ALA A 28 1.19 7.34 10.31
N LEU A 29 1.43 6.64 9.20
CA LEU A 29 0.43 6.47 8.15
C LEU A 29 -0.82 5.75 8.66
N GLY A 30 -0.64 4.62 9.35
CA GLY A 30 -1.74 3.83 9.91
C GLY A 30 -2.60 4.62 10.89
N THR A 31 -1.99 5.49 11.70
CA THR A 31 -2.70 6.38 12.62
C THR A 31 -3.73 7.24 11.90
N THR A 32 -3.47 7.67 10.67
CA THR A 32 -4.40 8.53 9.91
C THR A 32 -5.53 7.76 9.21
N TRP A 33 -5.48 6.44 9.11
CA TRP A 33 -6.46 5.66 8.33
C TRP A 33 -7.88 5.75 8.88
N PRO A 34 -8.18 5.52 10.18
CA PRO A 34 -9.53 5.74 10.70
C PRO A 34 -9.82 7.21 10.96
N VAL A 35 -8.80 8.02 11.27
CA VAL A 35 -8.96 9.40 11.73
C VAL A 35 -9.41 10.32 10.60
N VAL A 36 -8.83 10.21 9.40
CA VAL A 36 -9.20 11.08 8.27
C VAL A 36 -10.62 10.86 7.79
N PRO A 37 -11.11 9.61 7.57
CA PRO A 37 -12.52 9.38 7.24
C PRO A 37 -13.48 9.93 8.30
N SER A 38 -13.20 9.67 9.57
CA SER A 38 -14.00 10.14 10.70
C SER A 38 -14.04 11.68 10.78
N PHE A 39 -12.89 12.35 10.66
CA PHE A 39 -12.79 13.80 10.65
C PHE A 39 -13.59 14.42 9.49
N VAL A 40 -13.47 13.85 8.28
CA VAL A 40 -14.19 14.36 7.10
C VAL A 40 -15.69 14.17 7.24
N GLU A 41 -16.16 13.04 7.79
CA GLU A 41 -17.59 12.77 7.92
C GLU A 41 -18.21 13.54 9.10
N HIS A 42 -17.60 13.49 10.29
CA HIS A 42 -18.22 14.00 11.52
C HIS A 42 -17.96 15.50 11.75
N ASP A 43 -16.71 15.97 11.56
CA ASP A 43 -16.39 17.38 11.83
C ASP A 43 -16.65 18.29 10.63
N LEU A 44 -16.36 17.80 9.40
CA LEU A 44 -16.52 18.61 8.19
C LEU A 44 -17.85 18.36 7.45
N GLY A 45 -18.67 17.40 7.90
CA GLY A 45 -19.96 17.06 7.29
C GLY A 45 -19.84 16.52 5.86
N GLY A 46 -18.70 15.94 5.51
CA GLY A 46 -18.42 15.41 4.18
C GLY A 46 -19.11 14.07 3.94
N GLY A 47 -19.82 13.95 2.81
CA GLY A 47 -20.43 12.68 2.37
C GLY A 47 -19.41 11.70 1.78
N GLY A 48 -19.88 10.54 1.30
CA GLY A 48 -19.05 9.44 0.80
C GLY A 48 -18.02 9.86 -0.25
N VAL A 49 -18.34 10.79 -1.17
CA VAL A 49 -17.38 11.31 -2.16
C VAL A 49 -16.23 12.05 -1.46
N ALA A 50 -16.56 12.90 -0.48
CA ALA A 50 -15.54 13.68 0.25
C ALA A 50 -14.60 12.76 1.04
N VAL A 51 -15.14 11.75 1.72
CA VAL A 51 -14.37 10.71 2.42
C VAL A 51 -13.48 9.95 1.44
N GLY A 52 -14.02 9.44 0.36
CA GLY A 52 -13.30 8.68 -0.65
C GLY A 52 -12.17 9.48 -1.31
N LEU A 53 -12.42 10.75 -1.66
CA LEU A 53 -11.39 11.64 -2.20
C LEU A 53 -10.31 11.95 -1.17
N SER A 54 -10.68 12.22 0.08
CA SER A 54 -9.72 12.54 1.15
C SER A 54 -8.79 11.36 1.44
N VAL A 55 -9.31 10.13 1.38
CA VAL A 55 -8.47 8.93 1.54
C VAL A 55 -7.65 8.67 0.29
N GLY A 56 -8.24 8.77 -0.91
CA GLY A 56 -7.57 8.40 -2.17
C GLY A 56 -6.56 9.42 -2.70
N ALA A 57 -6.70 10.70 -2.37
CA ALA A 57 -5.92 11.78 -2.98
C ALA A 57 -4.39 11.54 -2.94
N PHE A 58 -3.85 10.94 -1.88
CA PHE A 58 -2.41 10.66 -1.80
C PHE A 58 -1.96 9.64 -2.85
N GLY A 59 -2.75 8.60 -3.11
CA GLY A 59 -2.42 7.60 -4.14
C GLY A 59 -2.38 8.21 -5.54
N PHE A 60 -3.28 9.16 -5.82
CA PHE A 60 -3.30 9.85 -7.10
C PHE A 60 -2.04 10.69 -7.32
N SER A 61 -1.62 11.50 -6.34
CA SER A 61 -0.38 12.29 -6.45
C SER A 61 0.87 11.41 -6.45
N ALA A 62 0.90 10.32 -5.67
CA ALA A 62 1.98 9.36 -5.68
C ALA A 62 2.14 8.71 -7.07
N ALA A 63 1.04 8.26 -7.71
CA ALA A 63 1.06 7.66 -9.03
C ALA A 63 1.69 8.57 -10.09
N ILE A 64 1.32 9.86 -10.08
CA ILE A 64 1.84 10.85 -11.02
C ILE A 64 3.32 11.11 -10.80
N LEU A 65 3.78 11.12 -9.55
CA LEU A 65 5.13 11.56 -9.20
C LEU A 65 6.16 10.43 -9.10
N ARG A 66 5.76 9.17 -8.92
CA ARG A 66 6.71 8.03 -8.86
C ARG A 66 7.69 7.96 -10.02
N PRO A 67 7.27 8.17 -11.28
CA PRO A 67 8.20 8.16 -12.41
C PRO A 67 9.31 9.24 -12.34
N LEU A 68 9.08 10.32 -11.60
CA LEU A 68 10.06 11.40 -11.38
C LEU A 68 10.96 11.13 -10.16
N ILE A 69 10.40 10.53 -9.14
CA ILE A 69 11.08 10.32 -7.85
C ILE A 69 12.13 9.22 -7.93
N GLY A 70 11.91 8.15 -8.70
CA GLY A 70 12.89 7.09 -8.90
C GLY A 70 14.23 7.61 -9.40
N PRO A 71 14.28 8.28 -10.58
CA PRO A 71 15.50 8.90 -11.09
C PRO A 71 16.11 9.97 -10.18
N LEU A 72 15.30 10.69 -9.41
CA LEU A 72 15.80 11.64 -8.41
C LEU A 72 16.57 10.93 -7.30
N GLY A 73 16.09 9.74 -6.87
CA GLY A 73 16.80 8.90 -5.91
C GLY A 73 18.11 8.35 -6.43
N ASP A 74 18.20 8.03 -7.72
CA ASP A 74 19.45 7.61 -8.36
C ASP A 74 20.46 8.74 -8.43
N ARG A 75 20.02 10.00 -8.62
CA ARG A 75 20.87 11.18 -8.67
C ARG A 75 21.31 11.71 -7.31
N ARG A 76 20.37 11.79 -6.35
CA ARG A 76 20.60 12.41 -5.02
C ARG A 76 20.87 11.42 -3.90
N GLY A 77 20.65 10.13 -4.16
CA GLY A 77 20.83 9.05 -3.19
C GLY A 77 19.59 8.73 -2.38
N ARG A 78 19.56 7.52 -1.82
CA ARG A 78 18.40 6.98 -1.06
C ARG A 78 18.13 7.79 0.21
N ARG A 79 19.20 8.25 0.86
CA ARG A 79 19.11 9.09 2.06
C ARG A 79 18.33 10.38 1.81
N PHE A 80 18.54 11.04 0.67
CA PHE A 80 17.80 12.25 0.30
C PHE A 80 16.30 11.96 0.21
N LEU A 81 15.89 10.87 -0.44
CA LEU A 81 14.48 10.49 -0.58
C LEU A 81 13.83 10.18 0.78
N LEU A 82 14.55 9.50 1.68
CA LEU A 82 14.05 9.22 3.04
C LEU A 82 13.82 10.51 3.84
N VAL A 83 14.78 11.42 3.81
CA VAL A 83 14.70 12.71 4.53
C VAL A 83 13.56 13.56 3.93
N ALA A 84 13.57 13.79 2.62
CA ALA A 84 12.56 14.61 1.95
C ALA A 84 11.16 14.01 2.11
N GLY A 85 11.03 12.69 1.93
CA GLY A 85 9.76 11.98 2.09
C GLY A 85 9.21 12.09 3.50
N SER A 86 10.02 11.85 4.53
CA SER A 86 9.60 11.98 5.93
C SER A 86 9.15 13.41 6.28
N VAL A 87 9.90 14.43 5.84
CA VAL A 87 9.54 15.84 6.08
C VAL A 87 8.21 16.17 5.40
N VAL A 88 8.05 15.80 4.12
CA VAL A 88 6.83 16.11 3.36
C VAL A 88 5.62 15.38 3.92
N VAL A 89 5.75 14.10 4.33
CA VAL A 89 4.67 13.35 4.99
C VAL A 89 4.27 14.00 6.30
N SER A 90 5.24 14.33 7.15
CA SER A 90 4.95 14.98 8.43
C SER A 90 4.32 16.36 8.27
N MET A 91 4.79 17.14 7.29
CA MET A 91 4.16 18.42 6.96
C MET A 91 2.73 18.24 6.47
N SER A 92 2.47 17.24 5.64
CA SER A 92 1.10 16.90 5.21
C SER A 92 0.17 16.60 6.39
N MET A 93 0.64 15.84 7.38
CA MET A 93 -0.13 15.52 8.58
C MET A 93 -0.37 16.76 9.44
N LEU A 94 0.62 17.66 9.57
CA LEU A 94 0.44 18.95 10.25
C LEU A 94 -0.52 19.87 9.52
N LEU A 95 -0.61 19.82 8.18
CA LEU A 95 -1.58 20.60 7.40
C LEU A 95 -3.03 20.16 7.66
N LEU A 96 -3.26 18.97 8.20
CA LEU A 96 -4.60 18.51 8.60
C LEU A 96 -5.09 19.20 9.88
N VAL A 97 -4.19 19.67 10.76
CA VAL A 97 -4.56 20.33 12.04
C VAL A 97 -5.38 21.62 11.80
N PRO A 98 -4.96 22.58 10.96
CA PRO A 98 -5.77 23.76 10.67
C PRO A 98 -6.83 23.53 9.58
N ALA A 99 -7.04 22.31 9.09
CA ALA A 99 -7.94 22.05 7.97
C ALA A 99 -9.41 22.19 8.39
N ALA A 100 -10.06 23.26 7.97
CA ALA A 100 -11.46 23.56 8.27
C ALA A 100 -12.41 23.26 7.09
N SER A 101 -11.95 22.53 6.08
CA SER A 101 -12.75 22.18 4.90
C SER A 101 -12.24 20.93 4.18
N VAL A 102 -13.13 20.22 3.50
CA VAL A 102 -12.78 19.05 2.69
C VAL A 102 -11.70 19.34 1.65
N PRO A 103 -11.75 20.47 0.87
CA PRO A 103 -10.66 20.80 -0.05
C PRO A 103 -9.29 20.97 0.62
N ALA A 104 -9.23 21.48 1.86
CA ALA A 104 -7.98 21.62 2.60
C ALA A 104 -7.41 20.23 2.99
N VAL A 105 -8.29 19.31 3.42
CA VAL A 105 -7.90 17.91 3.68
C VAL A 105 -7.37 17.26 2.41
N ILE A 106 -8.08 17.39 1.28
CA ILE A 106 -7.64 16.82 -0.01
C ILE A 106 -6.28 17.39 -0.41
N ALA A 107 -6.05 18.70 -0.27
CA ALA A 107 -4.77 19.33 -0.57
C ALA A 107 -3.64 18.77 0.31
N ALA A 108 -3.86 18.61 1.62
CA ALA A 108 -2.92 17.99 2.53
C ALA A 108 -2.62 16.54 2.11
N ARG A 109 -3.64 15.77 1.72
CA ARG A 109 -3.46 14.37 1.25
C ARG A 109 -2.72 14.28 -0.08
N LEU A 110 -2.87 15.24 -1.00
CA LEU A 110 -2.05 15.33 -2.22
C LEU A 110 -0.57 15.55 -1.87
N VAL A 111 -0.28 16.42 -0.89
CA VAL A 111 1.09 16.60 -0.36
C VAL A 111 1.62 15.31 0.26
N LEU A 112 0.78 14.54 0.99
CA LEU A 112 1.15 13.24 1.52
C LEU A 112 1.69 12.31 0.44
N GLY A 113 1.02 12.20 -0.71
CA GLY A 113 1.41 11.30 -1.78
C GLY A 113 2.77 11.62 -2.39
N VAL A 114 3.17 12.91 -2.42
CA VAL A 114 4.54 13.31 -2.82
C VAL A 114 5.57 12.72 -1.86
N GLY A 115 5.33 12.89 -0.56
CA GLY A 115 6.21 12.40 0.50
C GLY A 115 6.24 10.88 0.57
N GLU A 116 5.08 10.24 0.42
CA GLU A 116 4.94 8.77 0.41
C GLU A 116 5.73 8.15 -0.74
N ALA A 117 5.56 8.65 -1.96
CA ALA A 117 6.30 8.15 -3.11
C ALA A 117 7.82 8.28 -2.91
N ALA A 118 8.29 9.39 -2.35
CA ALA A 118 9.71 9.60 -2.06
C ALA A 118 10.21 8.63 -0.98
N TYR A 119 9.51 8.57 0.16
CA TYR A 119 9.92 7.71 1.27
C TYR A 119 9.92 6.24 0.86
N PHE A 120 8.84 5.77 0.25
CA PHE A 120 8.68 4.36 -0.12
C PHE A 120 9.75 3.89 -1.11
N ILE A 121 10.02 4.68 -2.17
CA ILE A 121 11.11 4.39 -3.11
C ILE A 121 12.46 4.43 -2.40
N GLY A 122 12.69 5.44 -1.56
CA GLY A 122 13.93 5.59 -0.81
C GLY A 122 14.21 4.41 0.11
N VAL A 123 13.21 3.99 0.92
CA VAL A 123 13.38 2.91 1.89
C VAL A 123 13.48 1.54 1.24
N THR A 124 12.64 1.24 0.26
CA THR A 124 12.70 -0.05 -0.45
C THR A 124 14.03 -0.23 -1.19
N SER A 125 14.53 0.83 -1.84
CA SER A 125 15.85 0.81 -2.47
C SER A 125 16.97 0.66 -1.44
N ALA A 126 16.92 1.40 -0.31
CA ALA A 126 17.94 1.30 0.74
C ALA A 126 17.99 -0.10 1.39
N VAL A 127 16.83 -0.74 1.58
CA VAL A 127 16.72 -2.13 2.07
C VAL A 127 17.43 -3.09 1.11
N GLN A 128 17.22 -2.92 -0.22
CA GLN A 128 17.88 -3.75 -1.23
C GLN A 128 19.39 -3.49 -1.32
N ASP A 129 19.80 -2.23 -1.21
CA ASP A 129 21.22 -1.83 -1.29
C ASP A 129 22.04 -2.31 -0.06
N LEU A 130 21.40 -2.42 1.13
CA LEU A 130 22.02 -2.93 2.36
C LEU A 130 22.05 -4.45 2.43
N ALA A 131 21.27 -5.15 1.63
CA ALA A 131 21.15 -6.61 1.66
C ALA A 131 22.21 -7.27 0.76
N PRO A 132 22.87 -8.36 1.23
CA PRO A 132 23.66 -9.21 0.35
C PRO A 132 22.81 -9.69 -0.84
N PRO A 133 23.37 -9.81 -2.07
CA PRO A 133 22.58 -10.13 -3.27
C PRO A 133 21.70 -11.38 -3.14
N HIS A 134 22.21 -12.43 -2.50
CA HIS A 134 21.51 -13.69 -2.28
C HIS A 134 20.49 -13.66 -1.13
N ARG A 135 20.42 -12.56 -0.33
CA ARG A 135 19.50 -12.38 0.82
C ARG A 135 18.50 -11.23 0.62
N ARG A 136 18.39 -10.66 -0.57
CA ARG A 136 17.47 -9.54 -0.87
C ARG A 136 16.00 -9.89 -0.62
N GLY A 137 15.60 -11.12 -0.90
CA GLY A 137 14.26 -11.61 -0.58
C GLY A 137 13.97 -11.62 0.93
N GLU A 138 14.94 -12.06 1.73
CA GLU A 138 14.86 -12.06 3.19
C GLU A 138 14.78 -10.63 3.74
N ALA A 139 15.60 -9.71 3.21
CA ALA A 139 15.55 -8.28 3.56
C ALA A 139 14.17 -7.66 3.30
N THR A 140 13.58 -7.96 2.13
CA THR A 140 12.22 -7.53 1.79
C THR A 140 11.19 -8.09 2.76
N SER A 141 11.36 -9.34 3.22
CA SER A 141 10.46 -9.96 4.19
C SER A 141 10.49 -9.23 5.53
N TYR A 142 11.68 -8.95 6.08
CA TYR A 142 11.81 -8.16 7.32
C TYR A 142 11.20 -6.75 7.19
N PHE A 143 11.48 -6.06 6.09
CA PHE A 143 10.87 -4.77 5.81
C PHE A 143 9.35 -4.85 5.74
N THR A 144 8.81 -5.89 5.11
CA THR A 144 7.36 -6.12 5.01
C THR A 144 6.72 -6.35 6.38
N VAL A 145 7.37 -7.11 7.27
CA VAL A 145 6.91 -7.27 8.67
C VAL A 145 6.84 -5.91 9.36
N THR A 146 7.88 -5.09 9.23
CA THR A 146 7.92 -3.74 9.81
C THR A 146 6.77 -2.87 9.30
N LEU A 147 6.53 -2.88 7.99
CA LEU A 147 5.44 -2.16 7.33
C LEU A 147 4.07 -2.56 7.90
N TYR A 148 3.76 -3.86 7.87
CA TYR A 148 2.45 -4.32 8.33
C TYR A 148 2.27 -4.19 9.84
N THR A 149 3.35 -4.27 10.64
CA THR A 149 3.26 -4.01 12.09
C THR A 149 2.86 -2.56 12.35
N GLY A 150 3.47 -1.59 11.66
CA GLY A 150 3.07 -0.18 11.74
C GLY A 150 1.62 0.05 11.34
N LEU A 151 1.20 -0.55 10.23
CA LEU A 151 -0.18 -0.45 9.73
C LEU A 151 -1.21 -1.22 10.58
N ALA A 152 -0.78 -2.22 11.37
CA ALA A 152 -1.65 -2.94 12.31
C ALA A 152 -1.91 -2.15 13.58
N ILE A 153 -0.88 -1.51 14.12
CA ILE A 153 -0.95 -0.79 15.40
C ILE A 153 -1.47 0.64 15.19
N GLY A 154 -1.12 1.27 14.07
CA GLY A 154 -1.42 2.67 13.78
C GLY A 154 -2.88 3.05 13.91
N PRO A 155 -3.83 2.31 13.31
CA PRO A 155 -5.25 2.64 13.41
C PRO A 155 -5.78 2.69 14.83
N GLY A 156 -5.43 1.69 15.66
CA GLY A 156 -5.81 1.71 17.08
C GLY A 156 -5.22 2.88 17.86
N LEU A 157 -3.96 3.26 17.56
CA LEU A 157 -3.34 4.45 18.12
C LEU A 157 -4.08 5.72 17.66
N GLY A 158 -4.46 5.81 16.41
CA GLY A 158 -5.19 6.97 15.87
C GLY A 158 -6.53 7.16 16.54
N GLU A 159 -7.32 6.09 16.66
CA GLU A 159 -8.61 6.14 17.37
C GLU A 159 -8.45 6.53 18.82
N TRP A 160 -7.54 5.90 19.56
CA TRP A 160 -7.29 6.25 20.96
C TRP A 160 -6.90 7.72 21.13
N LEU A 161 -6.11 8.27 20.21
CA LEU A 161 -5.67 9.67 20.28
C LEU A 161 -6.81 10.65 20.07
N TYR A 162 -7.70 10.43 19.09
CA TYR A 162 -8.80 11.37 18.85
C TYR A 162 -9.93 11.22 19.88
N GLU A 163 -10.23 10.01 20.34
CA GLU A 163 -11.20 9.75 21.42
C GLU A 163 -10.77 10.39 22.76
N ALA A 164 -9.47 10.27 23.09
CA ALA A 164 -8.90 10.84 24.32
C ALA A 164 -8.66 12.36 24.26
N GLY A 165 -8.82 13.01 23.09
CA GLY A 165 -8.49 14.43 22.96
C GLY A 165 -9.19 15.12 21.80
N SER A 166 -8.60 15.01 20.61
CA SER A 166 -9.10 15.62 19.38
C SER A 166 -8.43 15.04 18.15
N TYR A 167 -8.99 15.28 16.97
CA TYR A 167 -8.33 14.96 15.69
C TYR A 167 -6.96 15.61 15.55
N ASP A 168 -6.79 16.85 16.06
CA ASP A 168 -5.52 17.59 16.04
C ASP A 168 -4.42 16.83 16.79
N ARG A 169 -4.75 16.20 17.93
CA ARG A 169 -3.80 15.36 18.65
C ARG A 169 -3.35 14.18 17.80
N ALA A 170 -4.28 13.49 17.14
CA ALA A 170 -3.95 12.35 16.28
C ALA A 170 -3.07 12.78 15.11
N PHE A 171 -3.40 13.89 14.43
CA PHE A 171 -2.61 14.41 13.32
C PHE A 171 -1.22 14.89 13.77
N THR A 172 -1.12 15.55 14.93
CA THR A 172 0.17 16.02 15.47
C THR A 172 1.06 14.85 15.85
N VAL A 173 0.53 13.83 16.53
CA VAL A 173 1.30 12.63 16.89
C VAL A 173 1.72 11.87 15.65
N ALA A 174 0.85 11.72 14.65
CA ALA A 174 1.21 11.11 13.38
C ALA A 174 2.34 11.87 12.68
N ALA A 175 2.30 13.22 12.68
CA ALA A 175 3.37 14.03 12.13
C ALA A 175 4.71 13.84 12.85
N LEU A 176 4.70 13.80 14.19
CA LEU A 176 5.90 13.54 15.00
C LEU A 176 6.48 12.15 14.73
N LEU A 177 5.63 11.12 14.64
CA LEU A 177 6.04 9.77 14.25
C LEU A 177 6.65 9.74 12.83
N GLY A 178 6.08 10.51 11.90
CA GLY A 178 6.59 10.66 10.54
C GLY A 178 7.98 11.32 10.45
N LEU A 179 8.40 12.07 11.48
CA LEU A 179 9.75 12.65 11.59
C LEU A 179 10.78 11.67 12.19
N VAL A 180 10.33 10.63 12.90
CA VAL A 180 11.26 9.66 13.53
C VAL A 180 12.25 9.05 12.53
N PRO A 181 11.88 8.72 11.27
CA PRO A 181 12.84 8.22 10.28
C PRO A 181 14.02 9.16 10.00
N LEU A 182 13.90 10.47 10.25
CA LEU A 182 15.01 11.41 10.07
C LEU A 182 16.20 11.08 10.97
N LEU A 183 15.92 10.61 12.20
CA LEU A 183 16.95 10.19 13.15
C LEU A 183 17.77 9.01 12.64
N PHE A 184 17.19 8.24 11.73
CA PHE A 184 17.74 6.99 11.20
C PHE A 184 18.15 7.07 9.73
N ALA A 185 17.90 8.19 9.06
CA ALA A 185 18.21 8.38 7.63
C ALA A 185 19.72 8.23 7.31
N TYR A 186 20.61 8.41 8.31
CA TYR A 186 22.04 8.21 8.15
C TYR A 186 22.42 6.75 7.85
N ALA A 187 21.56 5.79 8.22
CA ALA A 187 21.78 4.36 7.95
C ALA A 187 21.63 4.01 6.46
N ALA A 188 20.86 4.82 5.72
CA ALA A 188 20.67 4.60 4.28
C ALA A 188 21.95 4.97 3.50
N PRO A 189 22.25 4.23 2.41
CA PRO A 189 23.32 4.58 1.50
C PRO A 189 23.18 6.00 0.96
N GLY A 190 24.29 6.71 0.87
CA GLY A 190 24.36 8.01 0.22
C GLY A 190 24.27 7.91 -1.31
N ARG A 191 24.65 8.96 -2.00
CA ARG A 191 24.72 8.98 -3.47
C ARG A 191 25.75 7.94 -3.96
N PRO A 192 25.43 7.06 -4.92
CA PRO A 192 26.40 6.20 -5.56
C PRO A 192 27.49 7.05 -6.27
N ALA A 193 28.75 6.63 -6.17
CA ALA A 193 29.86 7.33 -6.82
C ALA A 193 29.70 7.37 -8.35
N ASP A 194 29.12 6.33 -8.92
CA ASP A 194 28.93 6.13 -10.37
C ASP A 194 27.50 6.47 -10.86
N SER A 195 26.84 7.44 -10.23
CA SER A 195 25.50 7.84 -10.67
C SER A 195 25.57 8.46 -12.06
N VAL A 196 25.30 7.63 -13.07
CA VAL A 196 25.16 8.03 -14.48
C VAL A 196 23.95 8.95 -14.63
N ASP A 197 24.03 9.89 -15.60
CA ASP A 197 22.91 10.75 -16.02
C ASP A 197 21.77 9.93 -16.67
N ALA A 198 21.09 9.15 -15.85
CA ALA A 198 19.90 8.45 -16.31
C ALA A 198 18.83 9.49 -16.70
N PRO A 199 18.07 9.27 -17.77
CA PRO A 199 17.03 10.18 -18.20
C PRO A 199 16.02 10.39 -17.08
N LEU A 200 15.70 11.65 -16.75
CA LEU A 200 14.81 12.04 -15.63
C LEU A 200 13.41 11.48 -15.75
N PHE A 201 13.05 10.93 -16.94
CA PHE A 201 11.65 10.67 -17.19
C PHE A 201 11.37 9.68 -18.34
N ARG A 202 10.56 8.65 -18.06
CA ARG A 202 9.95 7.77 -19.06
C ARG A 202 8.45 7.70 -18.81
N TRP A 203 7.66 8.49 -19.54
CA TRP A 203 6.19 8.52 -19.40
C TRP A 203 5.47 7.30 -20.00
N ARG A 204 6.13 6.45 -20.74
CA ARG A 204 5.47 5.29 -21.35
C ARG A 204 5.44 4.14 -20.36
N LEU A 205 4.25 3.64 -20.07
CA LEU A 205 4.10 2.41 -19.32
C LEU A 205 4.71 1.24 -20.10
N HIS A 206 5.42 0.38 -19.40
CA HIS A 206 6.01 -0.82 -20.03
C HIS A 206 4.90 -1.81 -20.42
N PRO A 207 4.89 -2.36 -21.67
CA PRO A 207 3.82 -3.25 -22.16
C PRO A 207 3.58 -4.47 -21.28
N ALA A 208 4.64 -5.06 -20.69
CA ALA A 208 4.55 -6.18 -19.76
C ALA A 208 3.72 -5.88 -18.50
N ALA A 209 3.66 -4.59 -18.10
CA ALA A 209 2.95 -4.16 -16.89
C ALA A 209 1.46 -3.85 -17.14
N ILE A 210 1.05 -3.55 -18.38
CA ILE A 210 -0.30 -3.03 -18.66
C ILE A 210 -1.39 -4.02 -18.24
N ARG A 211 -1.33 -5.27 -18.70
CA ARG A 211 -2.37 -6.27 -18.40
C ARG A 211 -2.37 -6.71 -16.95
N PRO A 212 -1.22 -7.08 -16.31
CA PRO A 212 -1.19 -7.36 -14.89
C PRO A 212 -1.57 -6.15 -14.03
N GLY A 213 -1.13 -4.94 -14.43
CA GLY A 213 -1.47 -3.69 -13.77
C GLY A 213 -2.96 -3.38 -13.82
N LEU A 214 -3.64 -3.63 -14.94
CA LEU A 214 -5.09 -3.47 -15.06
C LEU A 214 -5.84 -4.42 -14.11
N VAL A 215 -5.44 -5.69 -14.05
CA VAL A 215 -6.03 -6.66 -13.10
C VAL A 215 -5.77 -6.22 -11.67
N LEU A 216 -4.57 -5.73 -11.36
CA LEU A 216 -4.24 -5.19 -10.04
C LEU A 216 -5.11 -3.98 -9.69
N PHE A 217 -5.21 -3.01 -10.61
CA PHE A 217 -6.03 -1.80 -10.44
C PHE A 217 -7.47 -2.16 -10.07
N ILE A 218 -8.10 -3.02 -10.88
CA ILE A 218 -9.50 -3.42 -10.65
C ILE A 218 -9.62 -4.23 -9.34
N GLY A 219 -8.70 -5.16 -9.07
CA GLY A 219 -8.71 -6.00 -7.86
C GLY A 219 -8.47 -5.24 -6.57
N LEU A 220 -7.78 -4.08 -6.62
CA LEU A 220 -7.51 -3.23 -5.46
C LEU A 220 -8.56 -2.15 -5.20
N LEU A 221 -9.57 -1.97 -6.07
CA LEU A 221 -10.67 -1.03 -5.80
C LEU A 221 -11.36 -1.35 -4.47
N GLY A 222 -11.57 -2.64 -4.18
CA GLY A 222 -12.11 -3.08 -2.91
C GLY A 222 -11.23 -2.76 -1.70
N TYR A 223 -9.91 -2.82 -1.87
CA TYR A 223 -8.97 -2.40 -0.83
C TYR A 223 -9.04 -0.90 -0.55
N SER A 224 -9.19 -0.08 -1.58
CA SER A 224 -9.44 1.36 -1.42
C SER A 224 -10.74 1.65 -0.67
N GLY A 225 -11.80 0.91 -0.99
CA GLY A 225 -13.08 0.98 -0.27
C GLY A 225 -12.93 0.56 1.19
N PHE A 226 -12.18 -0.50 1.47
CA PHE A 226 -11.84 -0.92 2.82
C PHE A 226 -11.13 0.20 3.59
N LEU A 227 -10.06 0.76 3.04
CA LEU A 227 -9.31 1.83 3.69
C LEU A 227 -10.16 3.08 3.98
N ALA A 228 -11.07 3.43 3.06
CA ALA A 228 -11.88 4.64 3.18
C ALA A 228 -13.08 4.47 4.12
N PHE A 229 -13.71 3.30 4.14
CA PHE A 229 -15.04 3.17 4.74
C PHE A 229 -15.14 2.14 5.86
N ILE A 230 -14.13 1.28 6.10
CA ILE A 230 -14.25 0.22 7.10
C ILE A 230 -14.37 0.76 8.53
N ALA A 231 -13.67 1.86 8.86
CA ALA A 231 -13.77 2.49 10.16
C ALA A 231 -15.19 3.00 10.42
N LEU A 232 -15.73 3.76 9.47
CA LEU A 232 -17.09 4.30 9.53
C LEU A 232 -18.16 3.20 9.48
N HIS A 233 -17.91 2.11 8.75
CA HIS A 233 -18.81 0.95 8.72
C HIS A 233 -18.79 0.19 10.05
N ALA A 234 -17.60 -0.02 10.64
CA ALA A 234 -17.46 -0.66 11.95
C ALA A 234 -18.21 0.11 13.04
N GLU A 235 -18.10 1.45 13.05
CA GLU A 235 -18.86 2.34 13.93
C GLU A 235 -20.39 2.18 13.72
N SER A 236 -20.84 2.16 12.49
CA SER A 236 -22.28 2.04 12.17
C SER A 236 -22.91 0.72 12.63
N VAL A 237 -22.12 -0.34 12.81
CA VAL A 237 -22.59 -1.63 13.35
C VAL A 237 -22.31 -1.80 14.84
N GLY A 238 -21.93 -0.72 15.53
CA GLY A 238 -21.75 -0.67 16.99
C GLY A 238 -20.40 -1.20 17.48
N LEU A 239 -19.37 -1.27 16.63
CA LEU A 239 -18.02 -1.54 17.10
C LEU A 239 -17.43 -0.28 17.75
N ALA A 240 -16.89 -0.43 18.95
CA ALA A 240 -16.26 0.67 19.69
C ALA A 240 -14.95 1.15 19.07
N SER A 241 -14.26 0.29 18.28
CA SER A 241 -12.98 0.63 17.64
C SER A 241 -12.79 -0.17 16.36
N SER A 242 -12.41 0.49 15.28
CA SER A 242 -12.00 -0.15 14.03
C SER A 242 -10.54 -0.62 14.06
N GLY A 243 -9.75 -0.17 15.02
CA GLY A 243 -8.33 -0.54 15.16
C GLY A 243 -8.11 -2.05 15.26
N SER A 244 -9.02 -2.78 15.93
CA SER A 244 -8.98 -4.25 15.98
C SER A 244 -9.21 -4.91 14.62
N VAL A 245 -10.05 -4.32 13.75
CA VAL A 245 -10.31 -4.81 12.39
C VAL A 245 -9.05 -4.69 11.53
N PHE A 246 -8.39 -3.53 11.57
CA PHE A 246 -7.11 -3.30 10.89
C PHE A 246 -6.01 -4.21 11.42
N ALA A 247 -5.93 -4.39 12.75
CA ALA A 247 -4.94 -5.26 13.39
C ALA A 247 -5.11 -6.71 12.96
N ILE A 248 -6.32 -7.25 12.95
CA ILE A 248 -6.63 -8.61 12.48
C ILE A 248 -6.28 -8.74 11.00
N PHE A 249 -6.70 -7.78 10.16
CA PHE A 249 -6.38 -7.78 8.74
C PHE A 249 -4.87 -7.85 8.52
N ALA A 250 -4.10 -6.97 9.13
CA ALA A 250 -2.65 -6.92 8.98
C ALA A 250 -1.96 -8.17 9.55
N ALA A 251 -2.40 -8.67 10.71
CA ALA A 251 -1.86 -9.89 11.31
C ALA A 251 -2.03 -11.11 10.38
N ILE A 252 -3.22 -11.27 9.79
CA ILE A 252 -3.48 -12.34 8.82
C ILE A 252 -2.58 -12.20 7.60
N VAL A 253 -2.45 -10.98 7.05
CA VAL A 253 -1.56 -10.75 5.90
C VAL A 253 -0.11 -11.15 6.24
N VAL A 254 0.40 -10.78 7.41
CA VAL A 254 1.76 -11.16 7.86
C VAL A 254 1.88 -12.67 8.02
N VAL A 255 0.98 -13.29 8.81
CA VAL A 255 1.04 -14.72 9.10
C VAL A 255 0.94 -15.56 7.82
N VAL A 256 -0.04 -15.24 6.96
CA VAL A 256 -0.25 -15.99 5.71
C VAL A 256 0.91 -15.79 4.73
N ARG A 257 1.52 -14.61 4.65
CA ARG A 257 2.72 -14.39 3.83
C ARG A 257 3.92 -15.15 4.35
N LEU A 258 4.13 -15.20 5.66
CA LEU A 258 5.26 -15.93 6.25
C LEU A 258 5.09 -17.45 6.09
N LEU A 259 3.92 -17.99 6.36
CA LEU A 259 3.65 -19.43 6.27
C LEU A 259 3.38 -19.90 4.84
N GLY A 260 2.77 -19.06 4.02
CA GLY A 260 2.32 -19.35 2.67
C GLY A 260 3.24 -18.81 1.56
N ALA A 261 4.48 -18.42 1.86
CA ALA A 261 5.40 -17.82 0.89
C ALA A 261 5.58 -18.66 -0.41
N ARG A 262 5.43 -19.99 -0.30
CA ARG A 262 5.55 -20.92 -1.44
C ARG A 262 4.22 -21.17 -2.18
N ILE A 263 3.11 -20.60 -1.75
CA ILE A 263 1.79 -20.80 -2.39
C ILE A 263 1.79 -20.31 -3.85
N PRO A 264 2.29 -19.11 -4.18
CA PRO A 264 2.35 -18.65 -5.57
C PRO A 264 3.20 -19.55 -6.48
N ASP A 265 4.30 -20.10 -5.96
CA ASP A 265 5.20 -20.97 -6.73
C ASP A 265 4.53 -22.34 -7.03
N ARG A 266 3.75 -22.86 -6.08
CA ARG A 266 3.06 -24.16 -6.24
C ARG A 266 1.80 -24.08 -7.11
N LEU A 267 1.00 -23.05 -6.95
CA LEU A 267 -0.26 -22.88 -7.67
C LEU A 267 -0.07 -22.19 -9.02
N GLY A 268 1.04 -21.45 -9.18
CA GLY A 268 1.28 -20.55 -10.31
C GLY A 268 0.53 -19.21 -10.15
N SER A 269 1.08 -18.17 -10.79
CA SER A 269 0.62 -16.79 -10.61
C SER A 269 -0.84 -16.56 -11.03
N LEU A 270 -1.33 -17.23 -12.07
CA LEU A 270 -2.70 -17.06 -12.54
C LEU A 270 -3.74 -17.64 -11.56
N ALA A 271 -3.51 -18.87 -11.06
CA ALA A 271 -4.41 -19.50 -10.10
C ALA A 271 -4.39 -18.73 -8.76
N THR A 272 -3.22 -18.30 -8.32
CA THR A 272 -3.05 -17.46 -7.12
C THR A 272 -3.80 -16.14 -7.26
N THR A 273 -3.70 -15.45 -8.41
CA THR A 273 -4.46 -14.21 -8.68
C THR A 273 -5.97 -14.44 -8.60
N ARG A 274 -6.47 -15.52 -9.21
CA ARG A 274 -7.91 -15.88 -9.18
C ARG A 274 -8.39 -16.17 -7.76
N LEU A 275 -7.63 -16.94 -7.00
CA LEU A 275 -7.94 -17.26 -5.61
C LEU A 275 -7.96 -15.98 -4.75
N SER A 276 -6.98 -15.09 -4.93
CA SER A 276 -6.91 -13.81 -4.26
C SER A 276 -8.13 -12.93 -4.55
N LEU A 277 -8.53 -12.82 -5.81
CA LEU A 277 -9.75 -12.07 -6.21
C LEU A 277 -11.01 -12.68 -5.65
N ALA A 278 -11.12 -14.02 -5.63
CA ALA A 278 -12.29 -14.73 -5.07
C ALA A 278 -12.44 -14.46 -3.56
N PHE A 279 -11.35 -14.57 -2.78
CA PHE A 279 -11.37 -14.24 -1.35
C PHE A 279 -11.64 -12.75 -1.11
N SER A 280 -11.04 -11.85 -1.90
CA SER A 280 -11.33 -10.41 -1.80
C SER A 280 -12.80 -10.11 -2.08
N ALA A 281 -13.38 -10.70 -3.13
CA ALA A 281 -14.79 -10.55 -3.46
C ALA A 281 -15.71 -11.09 -2.33
N ALA A 282 -15.38 -12.27 -1.79
CA ALA A 282 -16.13 -12.88 -0.71
C ALA A 282 -16.08 -12.01 0.57
N GLY A 283 -14.90 -11.51 0.96
CA GLY A 283 -14.77 -10.63 2.12
C GLY A 283 -15.56 -9.32 1.97
N LEU A 284 -15.51 -8.72 0.77
CA LEU A 284 -16.30 -7.52 0.45
C LEU A 284 -17.80 -7.79 0.45
N ALA A 285 -18.23 -8.96 -0.04
CA ALA A 285 -19.63 -9.37 0.04
C ALA A 285 -20.09 -9.55 1.49
N VAL A 286 -19.24 -10.10 2.37
CA VAL A 286 -19.53 -10.22 3.80
C VAL A 286 -19.74 -8.86 4.44
N PHE A 287 -18.90 -7.84 4.15
CA PHE A 287 -19.11 -6.48 4.65
C PHE A 287 -20.45 -5.88 4.21
N GLY A 288 -20.88 -6.16 2.98
CA GLY A 288 -22.13 -5.62 2.45
C GLY A 288 -23.39 -6.38 2.87
N LEU A 289 -23.31 -7.70 3.07
CA LEU A 289 -24.48 -8.55 3.34
C LEU A 289 -24.66 -8.88 4.83
N TRP A 290 -23.58 -8.87 5.61
CA TRP A 290 -23.62 -9.22 7.03
C TRP A 290 -23.21 -8.02 7.89
N THR A 291 -24.13 -7.07 8.01
CA THR A 291 -23.93 -5.75 8.66
C THR A 291 -23.99 -5.86 10.19
N THR A 292 -23.08 -6.63 10.78
CA THR A 292 -22.91 -6.79 12.24
C THR A 292 -21.43 -6.75 12.59
N ALA A 293 -21.12 -6.55 13.86
CA ALA A 293 -19.73 -6.58 14.36
C ALA A 293 -19.01 -7.89 13.96
N THR A 294 -19.68 -9.04 14.08
CA THR A 294 -19.12 -10.33 13.67
C THR A 294 -18.86 -10.36 12.16
N GLY A 295 -19.81 -9.85 11.35
CA GLY A 295 -19.65 -9.77 9.90
C GLY A 295 -18.44 -8.92 9.49
N VAL A 296 -18.18 -7.81 10.17
CA VAL A 296 -16.99 -6.97 9.93
C VAL A 296 -15.69 -7.76 10.20
N TYR A 297 -15.60 -8.49 11.30
CA TYR A 297 -14.41 -9.31 11.58
C TYR A 297 -14.25 -10.46 10.59
N VAL A 298 -15.32 -11.19 10.25
CA VAL A 298 -15.26 -12.28 9.28
C VAL A 298 -14.88 -11.73 7.90
N GLY A 299 -15.50 -10.62 7.48
CA GLY A 299 -15.16 -9.95 6.22
C GLY A 299 -13.69 -9.54 6.15
N ALA A 300 -13.15 -8.98 7.25
CA ALA A 300 -11.74 -8.59 7.34
C ALA A 300 -10.79 -9.79 7.21
N VAL A 301 -11.10 -10.90 7.90
CA VAL A 301 -10.34 -12.16 7.79
C VAL A 301 -10.33 -12.67 6.36
N VAL A 302 -11.51 -12.81 5.74
CA VAL A 302 -11.66 -13.36 4.38
C VAL A 302 -10.98 -12.44 3.35
N MET A 303 -11.17 -11.13 3.47
CA MET A 303 -10.55 -10.16 2.58
C MET A 303 -9.03 -10.16 2.72
N ALA A 304 -8.49 -10.25 3.95
CA ALA A 304 -7.05 -10.32 4.19
C ALA A 304 -6.41 -11.51 3.46
N LEU A 305 -7.04 -12.69 3.48
CA LEU A 305 -6.59 -13.86 2.71
C LEU A 305 -6.49 -13.55 1.22
N GLY A 306 -7.42 -12.79 0.67
CA GLY A 306 -7.39 -12.34 -0.72
C GLY A 306 -6.25 -11.36 -1.01
N GLN A 307 -5.99 -10.42 -0.11
CA GLN A 307 -4.98 -9.39 -0.32
C GLN A 307 -3.53 -9.89 -0.12
N CYS A 308 -3.33 -11.06 0.51
CA CYS A 308 -2.00 -11.59 0.77
C CYS A 308 -1.14 -11.76 -0.48
N PHE A 309 -1.71 -12.29 -1.55
CA PHE A 309 -0.95 -12.73 -2.73
C PHE A 309 -1.34 -12.04 -4.03
N LEU A 310 -2.34 -11.16 -4.05
CA LEU A 310 -2.78 -10.47 -5.27
C LEU A 310 -1.63 -9.68 -5.91
N PHE A 311 -1.01 -8.78 -5.12
CA PHE A 311 0.12 -7.98 -5.60
C PHE A 311 1.33 -8.86 -5.97
N PRO A 312 1.83 -9.77 -5.11
CA PRO A 312 2.98 -10.60 -5.44
C PRO A 312 2.78 -11.47 -6.69
N ALA A 313 1.62 -12.08 -6.87
CA ALA A 313 1.34 -12.93 -8.03
C ALA A 313 1.37 -12.15 -9.35
N LEU A 314 0.76 -10.96 -9.38
CA LEU A 314 0.75 -10.10 -10.57
C LEU A 314 2.11 -9.43 -10.80
N PHE A 315 2.86 -9.15 -9.74
CA PHE A 315 4.23 -8.64 -9.81
C PHE A 315 5.16 -9.63 -10.52
N VAL A 316 5.13 -10.90 -10.11
CA VAL A 316 5.90 -11.98 -10.76
C VAL A 316 5.54 -12.07 -12.24
N LEU A 317 4.24 -12.08 -12.58
CA LEU A 317 3.79 -12.09 -13.98
C LEU A 317 4.31 -10.89 -14.80
N THR A 318 4.50 -9.74 -14.18
CA THR A 318 5.04 -8.54 -14.83
C THR A 318 6.54 -8.68 -15.08
N VAL A 319 7.29 -9.15 -14.07
CA VAL A 319 8.75 -9.31 -14.14
C VAL A 319 9.14 -10.38 -15.14
N ASP A 320 8.43 -11.52 -15.15
CA ASP A 320 8.71 -12.65 -16.07
C ASP A 320 8.47 -12.30 -17.54
N ARG A 321 7.63 -11.29 -17.81
CA ARG A 321 7.32 -10.82 -19.17
C ARG A 321 8.24 -9.71 -19.67
N ALA A 322 9.04 -9.13 -18.80
CA ALA A 322 9.94 -8.04 -19.13
C ALA A 322 11.35 -8.57 -19.46
N PRO A 323 11.99 -8.10 -20.52
CA PRO A 323 13.41 -8.33 -20.74
C PRO A 323 14.23 -7.93 -19.52
N GLU A 324 15.33 -8.62 -19.26
CA GLU A 324 16.15 -8.41 -18.08
C GLU A 324 16.62 -6.96 -17.90
N SER A 325 16.98 -6.34 -19.04
CA SER A 325 17.38 -4.92 -19.10
C SER A 325 16.25 -3.91 -18.83
N GLU A 326 14.97 -4.33 -18.91
CA GLU A 326 13.79 -3.45 -18.78
C GLU A 326 12.94 -3.74 -17.52
N ARG A 327 13.35 -4.72 -16.71
CA ARG A 327 12.61 -5.14 -15.49
C ARG A 327 12.32 -3.97 -14.56
N SER A 328 13.27 -3.08 -14.32
CA SER A 328 13.05 -1.90 -13.45
C SER A 328 11.96 -0.97 -13.99
N HIS A 329 11.89 -0.78 -15.33
CA HIS A 329 10.85 0.02 -15.98
C HIS A 329 9.47 -0.68 -15.87
N ALA A 330 9.41 -2.00 -16.06
CA ALA A 330 8.18 -2.76 -15.90
C ALA A 330 7.65 -2.73 -14.47
N ILE A 331 8.52 -2.86 -13.46
CA ILE A 331 8.17 -2.76 -12.04
C ILE A 331 7.63 -1.37 -11.71
N GLY A 332 8.30 -0.31 -12.15
CA GLY A 332 7.83 1.06 -11.96
C GLY A 332 6.44 1.29 -12.57
N SER A 333 6.24 0.81 -13.81
CA SER A 333 4.94 0.91 -14.49
C SER A 333 3.82 0.13 -13.77
N PHE A 334 4.14 -1.04 -13.21
CA PHE A 334 3.21 -1.85 -12.45
C PHE A 334 2.81 -1.17 -11.12
N SER A 335 3.77 -0.52 -10.46
CA SER A 335 3.51 0.20 -9.20
C SER A 335 2.56 1.39 -9.38
N VAL A 336 2.57 2.05 -10.55
CA VAL A 336 1.60 3.11 -10.88
C VAL A 336 0.16 2.59 -10.83
N ALA A 337 -0.09 1.34 -11.25
CA ALA A 337 -1.42 0.76 -11.18
C ALA A 337 -1.92 0.57 -9.73
N PHE A 338 -1.01 0.25 -8.80
CA PHE A 338 -1.33 0.18 -7.37
C PHE A 338 -1.76 1.56 -6.84
N ASP A 339 -0.97 2.58 -7.09
CA ASP A 339 -1.26 3.93 -6.59
C ASP A 339 -2.53 4.50 -7.19
N LEU A 340 -2.77 4.28 -8.50
CA LEU A 340 -4.01 4.67 -9.16
C LEU A 340 -5.22 3.92 -8.59
N ALA A 341 -5.08 2.63 -8.22
CA ALA A 341 -6.14 1.88 -7.58
C ALA A 341 -6.54 2.51 -6.24
N VAL A 342 -5.55 2.89 -5.44
CA VAL A 342 -5.80 3.58 -4.16
C VAL A 342 -6.40 4.97 -4.41
N GLY A 343 -5.84 5.74 -5.34
CA GLY A 343 -6.25 7.12 -5.61
C GLY A 343 -7.66 7.23 -6.21
N LEU A 344 -7.88 6.58 -7.35
CA LEU A 344 -9.17 6.61 -8.04
C LEU A 344 -10.21 5.73 -7.35
N GLY A 345 -9.76 4.64 -6.71
CA GLY A 345 -10.65 3.71 -6.02
C GLY A 345 -11.40 4.37 -4.88
N GLY A 346 -10.74 5.20 -4.08
CA GLY A 346 -11.38 5.97 -3.02
C GLY A 346 -12.53 6.85 -3.55
N PHE A 347 -12.28 7.58 -4.65
CA PHE A 347 -13.30 8.39 -5.32
C PHE A 347 -14.47 7.55 -5.88
N LEU A 348 -14.16 6.48 -6.63
CA LEU A 348 -15.18 5.63 -7.26
C LEU A 348 -16.08 4.97 -6.21
N VAL A 349 -15.48 4.39 -5.18
CA VAL A 349 -16.25 3.76 -4.09
C VAL A 349 -17.03 4.81 -3.32
N GLY A 350 -16.44 5.98 -3.05
CA GLY A 350 -17.12 7.10 -2.39
C GLY A 350 -18.34 7.61 -3.17
N ALA A 351 -18.26 7.63 -4.50
CA ALA A 351 -19.41 7.98 -5.35
C ALA A 351 -20.54 6.95 -5.24
N VAL A 352 -20.21 5.65 -5.19
CA VAL A 352 -21.22 4.60 -4.98
C VAL A 352 -21.83 4.68 -3.59
N VAL A 353 -21.01 4.88 -2.55
CA VAL A 353 -21.48 5.05 -1.17
C VAL A 353 -22.44 6.26 -1.05
N ALA A 354 -22.14 7.37 -1.77
CA ALA A 354 -23.00 8.54 -1.76
C ALA A 354 -24.38 8.31 -2.45
N LEU A 355 -24.43 7.40 -3.43
CA LEU A 355 -25.67 7.04 -4.16
C LEU A 355 -26.46 5.92 -3.48
N THR A 356 -25.81 5.16 -2.60
CA THR A 356 -26.40 4.00 -1.91
C THR A 356 -26.18 4.14 -0.39
N ASP A 357 -25.28 3.34 0.13
CA ASP A 357 -24.79 3.33 1.50
C ASP A 357 -23.40 2.64 1.56
N ARG A 358 -22.83 2.51 2.75
CA ARG A 358 -21.54 1.82 2.92
C ARG A 358 -21.59 0.34 2.55
N PRO A 359 -22.62 -0.46 2.98
CA PRO A 359 -22.85 -1.81 2.49
C PRO A 359 -22.90 -1.90 0.97
N GLY A 360 -23.66 -1.01 0.31
CA GLY A 360 -23.77 -0.93 -1.15
C GLY A 360 -22.41 -0.67 -1.83
N GLY A 361 -21.58 0.20 -1.25
CA GLY A 361 -20.20 0.43 -1.71
C GLY A 361 -19.33 -0.83 -1.66
N PHE A 362 -19.42 -1.63 -0.58
CA PHE A 362 -18.70 -2.90 -0.48
C PHE A 362 -19.23 -3.95 -1.46
N LEU A 363 -20.55 -4.03 -1.67
CA LEU A 363 -21.15 -4.92 -2.67
C LEU A 363 -20.72 -4.56 -4.09
N PHE A 364 -20.67 -3.27 -4.43
CA PHE A 364 -20.12 -2.82 -5.70
C PHE A 364 -18.68 -3.30 -5.88
N CYS A 365 -17.82 -3.11 -4.88
CA CYS A 365 -16.44 -3.59 -4.90
C CYS A 365 -16.35 -5.12 -5.05
N SER A 366 -17.25 -5.87 -4.40
CA SER A 366 -17.34 -7.32 -4.56
C SER A 366 -17.67 -7.72 -6.00
N LEU A 367 -18.65 -7.07 -6.62
CA LEU A 367 -19.04 -7.33 -8.02
C LEU A 367 -17.88 -7.00 -8.98
N VAL A 368 -17.17 -5.90 -8.75
CA VAL A 368 -15.99 -5.52 -9.54
C VAL A 368 -14.87 -6.56 -9.40
N ALA A 369 -14.63 -7.07 -8.18
CA ALA A 369 -13.63 -8.13 -7.95
C ALA A 369 -14.03 -9.45 -8.63
N VAL A 370 -15.31 -9.83 -8.62
CA VAL A 370 -15.85 -10.97 -9.38
C VAL A 370 -15.66 -10.76 -10.88
N GLY A 371 -15.99 -9.58 -11.42
CA GLY A 371 -15.74 -9.23 -12.81
C GLY A 371 -14.26 -9.36 -13.20
N SER A 372 -13.37 -8.89 -12.33
CA SER A 372 -11.91 -9.02 -12.50
C SER A 372 -11.48 -10.50 -12.50
N LEU A 373 -12.07 -11.34 -11.65
CA LEU A 373 -11.81 -12.77 -11.61
C LEU A 373 -12.08 -13.44 -12.97
N PHE A 374 -13.19 -13.13 -13.60
CA PHE A 374 -13.52 -13.65 -14.94
C PHE A 374 -12.63 -13.05 -16.04
N ALA A 375 -12.23 -11.77 -15.90
CA ALA A 375 -11.36 -11.10 -16.85
C ALA A 375 -9.90 -11.60 -16.81
N THR A 376 -9.46 -12.28 -15.73
CA THR A 376 -8.08 -12.82 -15.63
C THR A 376 -7.74 -13.79 -16.76
N GLY A 377 -8.68 -14.64 -17.19
CA GLY A 377 -8.48 -15.59 -18.29
C GLY A 377 -8.07 -14.91 -19.61
N PRO A 378 -8.92 -14.03 -20.18
CA PRO A 378 -8.60 -13.33 -21.42
C PRO A 378 -7.43 -12.35 -21.30
N LEU A 379 -7.22 -11.71 -20.14
CA LEU A 379 -6.15 -10.74 -19.96
C LEU A 379 -4.78 -11.39 -19.71
N LEU A 380 -4.72 -12.48 -18.97
CA LEU A 380 -3.48 -13.09 -18.51
C LEU A 380 -3.19 -14.46 -19.12
N GLY A 381 -4.22 -15.21 -19.54
CA GLY A 381 -4.12 -16.63 -19.94
C GLY A 381 -3.59 -16.91 -21.34
N ARG A 382 -3.62 -15.96 -22.27
CA ARG A 382 -3.19 -16.17 -23.69
C ARG A 382 -1.66 -16.26 -23.92
N ILE A 383 -0.84 -16.20 -22.89
CA ILE A 383 0.62 -16.06 -23.01
C ILE A 383 1.38 -17.32 -22.54
N GLY A 384 0.70 -18.31 -21.95
CA GLY A 384 1.31 -19.59 -21.57
C GLY A 384 1.44 -20.61 -22.74
N SER A 385 0.85 -20.35 -23.91
CA SER A 385 0.86 -21.28 -25.03
C SER A 385 2.00 -21.05 -26.03
N THR A 386 2.52 -19.83 -26.15
CA THR A 386 3.60 -19.53 -27.12
C THR A 386 4.99 -19.96 -26.64
N ALA A 387 5.27 -19.90 -25.35
CA ALA A 387 6.56 -20.34 -24.80
C ALA A 387 6.73 -21.88 -24.77
N ARG A 388 5.65 -22.66 -24.87
CA ARG A 388 5.72 -24.13 -24.99
C ARG A 388 5.81 -24.63 -26.45
N SER A 389 5.48 -23.80 -27.44
CA SER A 389 5.54 -24.21 -28.85
C SER A 389 6.90 -23.94 -29.48
N GLU A 390 7.77 -23.15 -28.87
CA GLU A 390 9.15 -22.92 -29.34
C GLU A 390 10.19 -23.85 -28.67
N ALA A 391 9.76 -24.68 -27.71
CA ALA A 391 10.60 -25.65 -27.00
C ALA A 391 10.35 -27.13 -27.41
N THR A 392 9.52 -27.36 -28.45
CA THR A 392 9.33 -28.65 -29.15
C THR A 392 9.71 -28.52 -30.59
#